data_72c1486356dc2d369dedfe483c3e9413
#
_entry.id   72c1486356dc2d369dedfe483c3e9413
#
_cell.length_a   1.000
_cell.length_b   1.000
_cell.length_c   1.000
_cell.angle_alpha   90.00
_cell.angle_beta   90.00
_cell.angle_gamma   90.00
#
_symmetry.space_group_name_H-M   'P 1'
#
loop_
_entity.id
_entity.type
_entity.pdbx_description
1 polymer ?
#
loop_
_entity_poly.entity_id
_entity_poly.type
_entity_poly.pdbx_seq_one_letter_code
_entity_poly.pdbx_strand_id
1 'polypeptide(L)'
;PRQALIKDGILLPGGVYWSKLNPKYNDKFIEVNEDNARYVYANPHLDGISFISAGPAGYDTSRYMIALVGYHYEVTDWAKRINKYNSSQFADISGTKEYLLEYDRNLKRWNCVCDLNW
;
A
#
# COMPACT_ATOMS: atom_id res chain seq x y z
N PRO A 1 6.75 -17.87 -17.10
CA PRO A 1 6.66 -17.68 -15.65
C PRO A 1 6.09 -18.87 -14.89
N ARG A 2 5.03 -19.54 -15.43
CA ARG A 2 4.41 -20.68 -14.74
C ARG A 2 5.42 -21.79 -14.44
N GLN A 3 6.23 -22.17 -15.40
CA GLN A 3 7.24 -23.23 -15.24
C GLN A 3 8.29 -22.84 -14.18
N ALA A 4 8.72 -21.59 -14.18
CA ALA A 4 9.67 -21.10 -13.21
C ALA A 4 9.08 -21.08 -11.79
N LEU A 5 7.81 -20.72 -11.65
CA LEU A 5 7.12 -20.74 -10.37
C LEU A 5 6.94 -22.17 -9.84
N ILE A 6 6.69 -23.14 -10.71
CA ILE A 6 6.63 -24.55 -10.35
C ILE A 6 8.00 -25.04 -9.90
N LYS A 7 9.06 -24.68 -10.64
CA LYS A 7 10.42 -25.06 -10.30
C LYS A 7 10.86 -24.49 -8.94
N ASP A 8 10.43 -23.27 -8.61
CA ASP A 8 10.72 -22.63 -7.32
C ASP A 8 9.79 -23.14 -6.20
N GLY A 9 8.83 -23.98 -6.50
CA GLY A 9 7.93 -24.57 -5.51
C GLY A 9 6.80 -23.66 -5.05
N ILE A 10 6.62 -22.51 -5.68
CA ILE A 10 5.52 -21.58 -5.36
C ILE A 10 4.19 -22.15 -5.88
N LEU A 11 4.22 -22.71 -7.08
CA LEU A 11 3.09 -23.42 -7.66
C LEU A 11 3.38 -24.93 -7.68
N LEU A 12 2.34 -25.69 -7.45
CA LEU A 12 2.38 -27.15 -7.63
C LEU A 12 1.75 -27.48 -8.98
N PRO A 13 2.27 -28.49 -9.71
CA PRO A 13 1.63 -28.92 -10.94
C PRO A 13 0.26 -29.51 -10.64
N GLY A 14 -0.78 -29.00 -11.31
CA GLY A 14 -2.14 -29.47 -11.14
C GLY A 14 -2.68 -30.22 -12.35
N GLY A 15 -2.13 -29.92 -13.51
CA GLY A 15 -2.54 -30.53 -14.78
C GLY A 15 -1.86 -29.86 -15.94
N VAL A 16 -2.29 -30.17 -17.16
CA VAL A 16 -1.68 -29.64 -18.39
C VAL A 16 -1.91 -28.14 -18.50
N TYR A 17 -3.08 -27.66 -18.09
CA TYR A 17 -3.49 -26.26 -18.28
C TYR A 17 -3.63 -25.46 -16.99
N TRP A 18 -3.39 -26.06 -15.82
CA TRP A 18 -3.56 -25.36 -14.55
C TRP A 18 -2.51 -25.79 -13.53
N SER A 19 -2.33 -24.91 -12.56
CA SER A 19 -1.41 -25.12 -11.45
C SER A 19 -2.11 -24.71 -10.16
N LYS A 20 -1.62 -25.22 -9.05
CA LYS A 20 -2.17 -24.95 -7.73
C LYS A 20 -1.12 -24.21 -6.90
N LEU A 21 -1.55 -23.21 -6.14
CA LEU A 21 -0.68 -22.57 -5.17
C LEU A 21 -0.22 -23.58 -4.13
N ASN A 22 1.09 -23.60 -3.83
CA ASN A 22 1.62 -24.43 -2.76
C ASN A 22 1.07 -23.94 -1.43
N PRO A 23 0.36 -24.78 -0.64
CA PRO A 23 -0.22 -24.37 0.64
C PRO A 23 0.78 -23.81 1.65
N LYS A 24 2.05 -24.16 1.51
CA LYS A 24 3.15 -23.61 2.32
C LYS A 24 3.19 -22.09 2.31
N TYR A 25 2.71 -21.47 1.22
CA TYR A 25 2.75 -20.01 1.02
C TYR A 25 1.39 -19.33 1.23
N ASN A 26 0.39 -20.03 1.77
CA ASN A 26 -0.93 -19.44 1.99
C ASN A 26 -0.90 -18.21 2.90
N ASP A 27 0.02 -18.16 3.86
CA ASP A 27 0.20 -17.04 4.77
C ASP A 27 0.75 -15.78 4.09
N LYS A 28 1.26 -15.90 2.86
CA LYS A 28 1.76 -14.77 2.07
C LYS A 28 0.66 -14.02 1.32
N PHE A 29 -0.56 -14.53 1.36
CA PHE A 29 -1.67 -13.98 0.59
C PHE A 29 -2.76 -13.45 1.51
N ILE A 30 -3.40 -12.37 1.08
CA ILE A 30 -4.57 -11.80 1.75
C ILE A 30 -5.81 -12.62 1.38
N GLU A 31 -5.84 -13.08 0.14
CA GLU A 31 -6.99 -13.80 -0.43
C GLU A 31 -6.48 -14.81 -1.45
N VAL A 32 -7.01 -16.03 -1.37
CA VAL A 32 -6.77 -17.08 -2.36
C VAL A 32 -8.11 -17.70 -2.74
N ASN A 33 -8.42 -17.70 -4.03
CA ASN A 33 -9.58 -18.38 -4.58
C ASN A 33 -9.21 -19.08 -5.89
N GLU A 34 -10.18 -19.66 -6.59
CA GLU A 34 -9.91 -20.41 -7.82
C GLU A 34 -9.27 -19.57 -8.92
N ASP A 35 -9.60 -18.28 -8.98
CA ASP A 35 -9.18 -17.41 -10.07
C ASP A 35 -8.06 -16.47 -9.70
N ASN A 36 -7.91 -16.11 -8.41
CA ASN A 36 -7.03 -15.06 -7.95
C ASN A 36 -6.32 -15.40 -6.65
N ALA A 37 -5.11 -14.90 -6.53
CA ALA A 37 -4.37 -14.82 -5.27
C ALA A 37 -3.87 -13.39 -5.10
N ARG A 38 -4.24 -12.75 -3.98
CA ARG A 38 -3.89 -11.36 -3.70
C ARG A 38 -2.89 -11.30 -2.55
N TYR A 39 -1.88 -10.50 -2.70
CA TYR A 39 -0.86 -10.32 -1.68
C TYR A 39 -0.53 -8.84 -1.46
N VAL A 40 0.09 -8.54 -0.33
CA VAL A 40 0.56 -7.18 -0.05
C VAL A 40 1.78 -6.90 -0.93
N TYR A 41 1.60 -5.98 -1.87
CA TYR A 41 2.65 -5.56 -2.79
C TYR A 41 3.70 -4.68 -2.10
N ALA A 42 3.24 -3.69 -1.36
CA ALA A 42 4.11 -2.73 -0.69
C ALA A 42 3.44 -2.22 0.59
N ASN A 43 4.25 -1.83 1.55
CA ASN A 43 3.79 -1.24 2.80
C ASN A 43 4.07 0.26 2.81
N PRO A 44 3.10 1.08 3.23
CA PRO A 44 3.31 2.52 3.37
C PRO A 44 4.12 2.83 4.62
N HIS A 45 5.02 3.80 4.48
CA HIS A 45 5.80 4.34 5.59
C HIS A 45 5.62 5.84 5.63
N LEU A 46 5.42 6.37 6.84
CA LEU A 46 5.34 7.79 7.08
C LEU A 46 6.75 8.36 7.23
N ASP A 47 7.10 9.32 6.38
CA ASP A 47 8.41 9.96 6.43
C ASP A 47 8.40 11.23 7.30
N GLY A 48 7.28 11.93 7.31
CA GLY A 48 7.15 13.12 8.14
C GLY A 48 5.84 13.86 7.91
N ILE A 49 5.51 14.72 8.84
CA ILE A 49 4.34 15.57 8.78
C ILE A 49 4.79 17.03 9.02
N SER A 50 4.35 17.93 8.14
CA SER A 50 4.57 19.35 8.28
C SER A 50 3.24 20.09 8.18
N PHE A 51 3.01 21.04 9.06
CA PHE A 51 1.85 21.91 8.96
C PHE A 51 2.21 23.09 8.06
N ILE A 52 1.54 23.21 6.92
CA ILE A 52 1.91 24.17 5.89
C ILE A 52 1.01 25.41 5.83
N SER A 53 -0.19 25.32 6.38
CA SER A 53 -1.09 26.47 6.44
C SER A 53 -2.16 26.28 7.51
N ALA A 54 -2.86 27.39 7.78
CA ALA A 54 -3.96 27.43 8.73
C ALA A 54 -5.30 26.99 8.15
N GLY A 55 -5.29 26.29 7.03
CA GLY A 55 -6.50 25.79 6.38
C GLY A 55 -6.84 26.52 5.10
N PRO A 56 -7.77 25.97 4.30
CA PRO A 56 -8.23 26.62 3.08
C PRO A 56 -8.98 27.91 3.36
N ALA A 57 -9.11 28.76 2.35
CA ALA A 57 -9.90 29.98 2.44
C ALA A 57 -11.34 29.65 2.84
N GLY A 58 -11.90 30.41 3.79
CA GLY A 58 -13.23 30.21 4.31
C GLY A 58 -13.33 29.25 5.49
N TYR A 59 -12.26 28.57 5.85
CA TYR A 59 -12.21 27.73 7.06
C TYR A 59 -11.68 28.52 8.26
N ASP A 60 -12.18 28.18 9.43
CA ASP A 60 -11.69 28.76 10.70
C ASP A 60 -10.28 28.27 10.99
N THR A 61 -9.32 29.16 11.02
CA THR A 61 -7.91 28.85 11.22
C THR A 61 -7.58 28.29 12.59
N SER A 62 -8.47 28.49 13.59
CA SER A 62 -8.30 27.91 14.92
C SER A 62 -8.75 26.46 14.98
N ARG A 63 -9.50 26.00 13.97
CA ARG A 63 -10.13 24.70 13.95
C ARG A 63 -9.57 23.80 12.84
N TYR A 64 -9.15 24.38 11.75
CA TYR A 64 -8.70 23.65 10.56
C TYR A 64 -7.26 23.96 10.21
N MET A 65 -6.55 22.97 9.73
CA MET A 65 -5.18 23.11 9.29
C MET A 65 -4.90 22.17 8.13
N ILE A 66 -4.02 22.57 7.22
CA ILE A 66 -3.51 21.69 6.18
C ILE A 66 -2.19 21.09 6.64
N ALA A 67 -2.09 19.77 6.58
CA ALA A 67 -0.86 19.04 6.83
C ALA A 67 -0.31 18.46 5.54
N LEU A 68 0.98 18.63 5.35
CA LEU A 68 1.73 17.99 4.29
C LEU A 68 2.37 16.73 4.85
N VAL A 69 2.00 15.57 4.29
CA VAL A 69 2.47 14.27 4.73
C VAL A 69 3.41 13.68 3.68
N GLY A 70 4.66 13.47 4.08
CA GLY A 70 5.62 12.75 3.27
C GLY A 70 5.51 11.26 3.53
N TYR A 71 5.51 10.47 2.48
CA TYR A 71 5.38 9.01 2.58
C TYR A 71 6.21 8.32 1.51
N HIS A 72 6.49 7.04 1.76
CA HIS A 72 7.00 6.15 0.73
C HIS A 72 6.43 4.75 0.93
N TYR A 73 6.42 3.98 -0.15
CA TYR A 73 6.03 2.57 -0.13
C TYR A 73 7.27 1.70 -0.30
N GLU A 74 7.43 0.74 0.58
CA GLU A 74 8.47 -0.27 0.45
C GLU A 74 7.85 -1.57 -0.07
N VAL A 75 8.38 -2.05 -1.18
CA VAL A 75 7.95 -3.32 -1.79
C VAL A 75 8.29 -4.46 -0.84
N THR A 76 7.32 -5.34 -0.60
CA THR A 76 7.52 -6.49 0.27
C THR A 76 8.50 -7.49 -0.34
N ASP A 77 9.16 -8.28 0.51
CA ASP A 77 10.07 -9.34 0.06
C ASP A 77 9.34 -10.37 -0.82
N TRP A 78 8.09 -10.67 -0.46
CA TRP A 78 7.27 -11.59 -1.24
C TRP A 78 6.96 -11.04 -2.64
N ALA A 79 6.62 -9.76 -2.74
CA ALA A 79 6.40 -9.12 -4.03
C ALA A 79 7.67 -9.11 -4.89
N LYS A 80 8.82 -8.83 -4.29
CA LYS A 80 10.11 -8.91 -4.98
C LYS A 80 10.40 -10.32 -5.49
N ARG A 81 10.11 -11.33 -4.70
CA ARG A 81 10.29 -12.73 -5.09
C ARG A 81 9.41 -13.11 -6.27
N ILE A 82 8.13 -12.73 -6.23
CA ILE A 82 7.21 -13.00 -7.34
C ILE A 82 7.61 -12.24 -8.59
N ASN A 83 8.03 -10.98 -8.43
CA ASN A 83 8.35 -10.11 -9.57
C ASN A 83 9.54 -10.58 -10.39
N LYS A 84 10.47 -11.34 -9.81
CA LYS A 84 11.61 -11.86 -10.60
C LYS A 84 11.19 -12.79 -11.73
N TYR A 85 9.95 -13.32 -11.69
CA TYR A 85 9.40 -14.18 -12.75
C TYR A 85 8.56 -13.40 -13.75
N ASN A 86 8.53 -12.09 -13.63
CA ASN A 86 7.72 -11.20 -14.44
C ASN A 86 8.65 -10.14 -15.04
N SER A 87 8.37 -9.70 -16.27
CA SER A 87 9.13 -8.63 -16.91
C SER A 87 8.87 -7.26 -16.30
N SER A 88 7.80 -7.10 -15.51
CA SER A 88 7.51 -5.86 -14.82
C SER A 88 8.50 -5.63 -13.69
N GLN A 89 8.89 -4.38 -13.50
CA GLN A 89 9.71 -3.97 -12.37
C GLN A 89 8.90 -3.15 -11.41
N PHE A 90 9.03 -3.49 -10.12
CA PHE A 90 8.45 -2.68 -9.06
C PHE A 90 9.44 -1.59 -8.68
N ALA A 91 8.96 -0.38 -8.62
CA ALA A 91 9.73 0.74 -8.11
C ALA A 91 9.13 1.16 -6.76
N ASP A 92 9.99 1.60 -5.86
CA ASP A 92 9.53 2.24 -4.65
C ASP A 92 8.84 3.54 -5.03
N ILE A 93 7.68 3.78 -4.45
CA ILE A 93 6.89 4.96 -4.72
C ILE A 93 6.99 5.87 -3.51
N SER A 94 7.36 7.11 -3.72
CA SER A 94 7.38 8.13 -2.69
C SER A 94 6.62 9.35 -3.16
N GLY A 95 6.16 10.16 -2.23
CA GLY A 95 5.44 11.36 -2.57
C GLY A 95 5.02 12.13 -1.35
N THR A 96 4.21 13.14 -1.59
CA THR A 96 3.58 13.95 -0.56
C THR A 96 2.10 14.07 -0.82
N LYS A 97 1.32 14.14 0.25
CA LYS A 97 -0.12 14.40 0.18
C LYS A 97 -0.49 15.48 1.16
N GLU A 98 -1.49 16.26 0.80
CA GLU A 98 -2.05 17.26 1.68
C GLU A 98 -3.37 16.75 2.25
N TYR A 99 -3.55 16.97 3.55
CA TYR A 99 -4.75 16.57 4.27
C TYR A 99 -5.32 17.76 4.99
N LEU A 100 -6.66 17.88 4.97
CA LEU A 100 -7.37 18.81 5.82
C LEU A 100 -7.57 18.16 7.18
N LEU A 101 -7.10 18.83 8.22
CA LEU A 101 -7.24 18.39 9.60
C LEU A 101 -8.21 19.30 10.33
N GLU A 102 -9.01 18.71 11.22
CA GLU A 102 -9.89 19.42 12.13
C GLU A 102 -9.49 19.12 13.57
N TYR A 103 -9.38 20.14 14.39
CA TYR A 103 -9.07 19.98 15.81
C TYR A 103 -10.32 19.58 16.59
N ASP A 104 -10.24 18.44 17.29
CA ASP A 104 -11.26 17.96 18.19
C ASP A 104 -10.93 18.43 19.62
N ARG A 105 -11.70 19.39 20.13
CA ARG A 105 -11.49 19.97 21.46
C ARG A 105 -11.75 18.97 22.58
N ASN A 106 -12.66 18.03 22.38
CA ASN A 106 -13.01 17.04 23.40
C ASN A 106 -11.89 15.99 23.56
N LEU A 107 -11.31 15.53 22.45
CA LEU A 107 -10.23 14.56 22.45
C LEU A 107 -8.85 15.19 22.43
N LYS A 108 -8.79 16.52 22.28
CA LYS A 108 -7.54 17.30 22.22
C LYS A 108 -6.55 16.77 21.19
N ARG A 109 -7.10 16.47 19.99
CA ARG A 109 -6.30 15.94 18.89
C ARG A 109 -6.81 16.44 17.55
N TRP A 110 -5.94 16.35 16.53
CA TRP A 110 -6.30 16.61 15.15
C TRP A 110 -6.82 15.35 14.50
N ASN A 111 -7.93 15.46 13.78
CA ASN A 111 -8.50 14.38 12.99
C ASN A 111 -8.37 14.70 11.51
N CYS A 112 -8.09 13.68 10.70
CA CYS A 112 -8.09 13.84 9.26
C CYS A 112 -9.54 13.90 8.76
N VAL A 113 -9.87 15.00 8.06
CA VAL A 113 -11.20 15.20 7.49
C VAL A 113 -11.26 14.64 6.08
N CYS A 114 -10.27 14.99 5.26
CA CYS A 114 -10.21 14.55 3.88
C CYS A 114 -8.81 14.68 3.30
N ASP A 115 -8.57 13.89 2.26
CA ASP A 115 -7.40 13.99 1.41
C ASP A 115 -7.63 15.13 0.40
N LEU A 116 -6.70 16.06 0.35
CA LEU A 116 -6.73 17.18 -0.59
C LEU A 116 -5.94 16.81 -1.83
N ASN A 117 -6.63 16.34 -2.85
CA ASN A 117 -6.03 16.08 -4.16
C ASN A 117 -6.10 17.34 -5.00
N TRP A 118 -4.95 17.90 -5.27
CA TRP A 118 -4.80 19.07 -6.15
C TRP A 118 -4.58 18.65 -7.61
#